data_b42d41b08966f1a074a2c56cc108b6dc
#
_entry.id   b42d41b08966f1a074a2c56cc108b6dc
#
_cell.length_a   1.000
_cell.length_b   1.000
_cell.length_c   1.000
_cell.angle_alpha   90.00
_cell.angle_beta   90.00
_cell.angle_gamma   90.00
#
_symmetry.space_group_name_H-M   'P 1'
#
loop_
_entity.id
_entity.type
_entity.pdbx_description
1 polymer ?
#
loop_
_entity_poly.entity_id
_entity_poly.type
_entity_poly.pdbx_seq_one_letter_code
_entity_poly.pdbx_strand_id
1 'polypeptide(L)'
;LSQGTVDQLYLAVRLALCSLVLPEEDPIPLVLDDVLCNFDDERMALALQALLDLAQSRQILLFTCHSRERQWLSARHAPCTFLQMGI
;
A
#
# COMPACT_ATOMS: atom_id res chain seq x y z
N LEU A 1 20.38 -1.27 -9.72
CA LEU A 1 18.93 -1.37 -9.56
C LEU A 1 18.31 0.03 -9.63
N SER A 2 17.16 0.14 -10.27
CA SER A 2 16.42 1.39 -10.27
C SER A 2 15.86 1.69 -8.88
N GLN A 3 15.58 2.97 -8.62
CA GLN A 3 14.98 3.36 -7.34
C GLN A 3 13.64 2.67 -7.14
N GLY A 4 12.83 2.54 -8.19
CA GLY A 4 11.56 1.83 -8.11
C GLY A 4 11.71 0.36 -7.73
N THR A 5 12.75 -0.31 -8.24
CA THR A 5 13.04 -1.71 -7.87
C THR A 5 13.46 -1.82 -6.42
N VAL A 6 14.32 -0.92 -5.95
CA VAL A 6 14.75 -0.89 -4.54
C VAL A 6 13.55 -0.67 -3.63
N ASP A 7 12.69 0.30 -3.96
CA ASP A 7 11.50 0.60 -3.16
C ASP A 7 10.52 -0.57 -3.14
N GLN A 8 10.37 -1.27 -4.27
CA GLN A 8 9.51 -2.45 -4.35
C GLN A 8 10.02 -3.58 -3.44
N LEU A 9 11.32 -3.82 -3.44
CA LEU A 9 11.93 -4.83 -2.57
C LEU A 9 11.76 -4.44 -1.10
N TYR A 10 11.99 -3.18 -0.77
CA TYR A 10 11.82 -2.68 0.59
C TYR A 10 10.38 -2.88 1.08
N LEU A 11 9.40 -2.53 0.24
CA LEU A 11 8.00 -2.70 0.59
C LEU A 11 7.66 -4.18 0.78
N ALA A 12 8.13 -5.05 -0.12
CA ALA A 12 7.88 -6.48 -0.03
C ALA A 12 8.42 -7.07 1.28
N VAL A 13 9.62 -6.66 1.68
CA VAL A 13 10.21 -7.10 2.94
C VAL A 13 9.38 -6.62 4.13
N ARG A 14 8.95 -5.35 4.12
CA ARG A 14 8.12 -4.81 5.20
C ARG A 14 6.80 -5.57 5.34
N LEU A 15 6.14 -5.86 4.22
CA LEU A 15 4.87 -6.59 4.24
C LEU A 15 5.07 -8.02 4.74
N ALA A 16 6.14 -8.67 4.32
CA ALA A 16 6.47 -10.02 4.78
C ALA A 16 6.73 -10.04 6.29
N LEU A 17 7.50 -9.09 6.81
CA LEU A 17 7.78 -8.98 8.23
C LEU A 17 6.52 -8.74 9.04
N CYS A 18 5.62 -7.88 8.54
CA CYS A 18 4.35 -7.63 9.21
C CYS A 18 3.53 -8.92 9.31
N SER A 19 3.50 -9.72 8.25
CA SER A 19 2.73 -10.96 8.24
C SER A 19 3.30 -12.01 9.19
N LEU A 20 4.63 -12.02 9.40
CA LEU A 20 5.29 -13.02 10.23
C LEU A 20 5.37 -12.61 11.70
N VAL A 21 5.49 -11.33 11.99
CA VAL A 21 5.83 -10.85 13.34
C VAL A 21 4.60 -10.35 14.10
N LEU A 22 3.67 -9.67 13.40
CA LEU A 22 2.51 -9.09 14.06
C LEU A 22 1.39 -10.10 14.20
N PRO A 23 0.80 -10.24 15.41
CA PRO A 23 -0.29 -11.19 15.61
C PRO A 23 -1.56 -10.78 14.88
N GLU A 24 -2.26 -11.76 14.31
CA GLU A 24 -3.54 -11.52 13.64
C GLU A 24 -4.65 -11.14 14.61
N GLU A 25 -4.54 -11.61 15.84
CA GLU A 25 -5.57 -11.43 16.88
C GLU A 25 -5.67 -10.00 17.39
N ASP A 26 -4.56 -9.25 17.30
CA ASP A 26 -4.52 -7.85 17.69
C ASP A 26 -3.67 -7.07 16.67
N PRO A 27 -4.20 -6.91 15.45
CA PRO A 27 -3.43 -6.35 14.36
C PRO A 27 -3.20 -4.84 14.55
N ILE A 28 -1.94 -4.45 14.59
CA ILE A 28 -1.56 -3.05 14.57
C ILE A 28 -1.75 -2.52 13.15
N PRO A 29 -2.36 -1.33 12.98
CA PRO A 29 -2.49 -0.76 11.63
C PRO A 29 -1.15 -0.55 10.97
N LEU A 30 -1.07 -0.87 9.67
CA LEU A 30 0.12 -0.63 8.88
C LEU A 30 0.03 0.76 8.25
N VAL A 31 0.99 1.62 8.57
CA VAL A 31 1.03 2.98 8.03
C VAL A 31 2.13 3.06 6.98
N LEU A 32 1.74 3.46 5.77
CA LEU A 32 2.65 3.60 4.64
C LEU A 32 2.58 5.03 4.13
N ASP A 33 3.71 5.73 4.19
CA ASP A 33 3.78 7.14 3.81
C ASP A 33 4.53 7.27 2.49
N ASP A 34 3.77 7.51 1.42
CA ASP A 34 4.28 7.78 0.07
C ASP A 34 5.26 6.71 -0.45
N VAL A 35 5.00 5.44 -0.10
CA VAL A 35 5.93 4.35 -0.43
C VAL A 35 5.90 3.97 -1.91
N LEU A 36 4.91 4.42 -2.67
CA LEU A 36 4.75 4.08 -4.08
C LEU A 36 5.21 5.17 -5.04
N CYS A 37 5.79 6.25 -4.52
CA CYS A 37 6.06 7.44 -5.34
C CYS A 37 7.05 7.17 -6.49
N ASN A 38 7.98 6.25 -6.32
CA ASN A 38 8.98 5.91 -7.35
C ASN A 38 8.57 4.72 -8.20
N PHE A 39 7.36 4.19 -8.02
CA PHE A 39 6.90 3.04 -8.79
C PHE A 39 6.34 3.50 -10.14
N ASP A 40 6.61 2.71 -11.18
CA ASP A 40 5.86 2.86 -12.43
C ASP A 40 4.42 2.37 -12.24
N ASP A 41 3.57 2.59 -13.23
CA ASP A 41 2.16 2.26 -13.10
C ASP A 41 1.92 0.76 -12.91
N GLU A 42 2.71 -0.09 -13.57
CA GLU A 42 2.58 -1.53 -13.43
C GLU A 42 2.95 -2.00 -12.03
N ARG A 43 4.08 -1.51 -11.50
CA ARG A 43 4.51 -1.85 -10.15
C ARG A 43 3.56 -1.30 -9.09
N MET A 44 3.06 -0.08 -9.32
CA MET A 44 2.05 0.50 -8.43
C MET A 44 0.81 -0.39 -8.38
N ALA A 45 0.32 -0.87 -9.52
CA ALA A 45 -0.86 -1.72 -9.58
C ALA A 45 -0.64 -3.02 -8.81
N LEU A 46 0.52 -3.65 -8.99
CA LEU A 46 0.85 -4.88 -8.26
C LEU A 46 0.94 -4.64 -6.76
N ALA A 47 1.55 -3.52 -6.35
CA ALA A 47 1.66 -3.17 -4.94
C ALA A 47 0.29 -2.91 -4.32
N LEU A 48 -0.58 -2.17 -5.01
CA LEU A 48 -1.93 -1.91 -4.51
C LEU A 48 -2.74 -3.19 -4.38
N GLN A 49 -2.61 -4.11 -5.34
CA GLN A 49 -3.29 -5.41 -5.24
C GLN A 49 -2.82 -6.18 -4.01
N ALA A 50 -1.52 -6.21 -3.75
CA ALA A 50 -0.96 -6.86 -2.57
C ALA A 50 -1.47 -6.21 -1.28
N LEU A 51 -1.58 -4.88 -1.25
CA LEU A 51 -2.11 -4.17 -0.09
C LEU A 51 -3.58 -4.46 0.12
N LEU A 52 -4.38 -4.56 -0.95
CA LEU A 52 -5.79 -4.94 -0.83
C LEU A 52 -5.94 -6.33 -0.25
N ASP A 53 -5.11 -7.27 -0.67
CA ASP A 53 -5.14 -8.63 -0.15
C ASP A 53 -4.80 -8.65 1.36
N LEU A 54 -3.79 -7.90 1.76
CA LEU A 54 -3.39 -7.80 3.16
C LEU A 54 -4.45 -7.06 3.99
N ALA A 55 -5.15 -6.11 3.39
CA ALA A 55 -6.17 -5.33 4.08
C ALA A 55 -7.38 -6.16 4.52
N GLN A 56 -7.53 -7.38 4.02
CA GLN A 56 -8.58 -8.29 4.47
C GLN A 56 -8.38 -8.73 5.92
N SER A 57 -7.15 -8.75 6.40
CA SER A 57 -6.83 -9.18 7.75
C SER A 57 -6.23 -8.07 8.63
N ARG A 58 -6.00 -6.89 8.08
CA ARG A 58 -5.27 -5.83 8.78
C ARG A 58 -5.64 -4.47 8.23
N GLN A 59 -5.74 -3.46 9.10
CA GLN A 59 -5.98 -2.09 8.65
C GLN A 59 -4.72 -1.52 8.02
N ILE A 60 -4.88 -0.91 6.85
CA ILE A 60 -3.78 -0.27 6.14
C ILE A 60 -4.15 1.20 5.91
N LEU A 61 -3.24 2.10 6.29
CA LEU A 61 -3.35 3.52 6.04
C LEU A 61 -2.26 3.90 5.05
N LEU A 62 -2.66 4.22 3.83
CA LEU A 62 -1.74 4.63 2.78
C LEU A 62 -1.86 6.13 2.56
N PHE A 63 -0.77 6.86 2.82
CA PHE A 63 -0.69 8.28 2.55
C PHE A 63 0.03 8.50 1.22
N THR A 64 -0.58 9.27 0.34
CA THR A 64 -0.01 9.58 -0.97
C THR A 64 -0.41 10.99 -1.38
N CYS A 65 0.48 11.65 -2.15
CA CYS A 65 0.18 12.93 -2.77
C CYS A 65 -0.15 12.79 -4.25
N HIS A 66 -0.19 11.58 -4.78
CA HIS A 66 -0.46 11.31 -6.19
C HIS A 66 -1.89 10.79 -6.36
N SER A 67 -2.55 11.23 -7.44
CA SER A 67 -3.92 10.85 -7.71
C SER A 67 -4.06 9.48 -8.40
N ARG A 68 -2.97 8.93 -8.93
CA ARG A 68 -3.02 7.68 -9.70
C ARG A 68 -3.46 6.48 -8.87
N GLU A 69 -3.07 6.44 -7.59
CA GLU A 69 -3.49 5.37 -6.68
C GLU A 69 -5.00 5.39 -6.48
N ARG A 70 -5.54 6.60 -6.23
CA ARG A 70 -6.98 6.78 -6.08
C ARG A 70 -7.72 6.41 -7.35
N GLN A 71 -7.20 6.80 -8.51
CA GLN A 71 -7.82 6.48 -9.79
C GLN A 71 -7.84 4.97 -10.04
N TRP A 72 -6.74 4.30 -9.74
CA TRP A 72 -6.64 2.85 -9.91
C TRP A 72 -7.65 2.12 -9.00
N LEU A 73 -7.71 2.50 -7.73
CA LEU A 73 -8.61 1.89 -6.76
C LEU A 73 -10.08 2.17 -7.09
N SER A 74 -10.40 3.40 -7.50
CA SER A 74 -11.76 3.77 -7.87
C SER A 74 -12.24 3.03 -9.11
N ALA A 75 -11.40 2.86 -10.12
CA ALA A 75 -11.73 2.18 -11.36
C ALA A 75 -12.10 0.71 -11.10
N ARG A 76 -11.57 0.12 -10.05
CA ARG A 76 -11.80 -1.28 -9.69
C ARG A 76 -12.82 -1.45 -8.58
N HIS A 77 -13.44 -0.37 -8.13
CA HIS A 77 -14.38 -0.38 -7.00
C HIS A 77 -13.79 -1.10 -5.78
N ALA A 78 -12.52 -0.85 -5.51
CA ALA A 78 -11.82 -1.49 -4.40
C ALA A 78 -12.46 -1.11 -3.06
N PRO A 79 -12.53 -2.03 -2.08
CA PRO A 79 -13.13 -1.76 -0.79
C PRO A 79 -12.20 -0.92 0.10
N CYS A 80 -12.17 0.38 -0.14
CA CYS A 80 -11.34 1.31 0.61
C CYS A 80 -12.03 2.66 0.73
N THR A 81 -11.59 3.44 1.71
CA THR A 81 -12.13 4.78 1.94
C THR A 81 -11.06 5.81 1.58
N PHE A 82 -11.47 6.82 0.84
CA PHE A 82 -10.60 7.93 0.46
C PHE A 82 -10.85 9.12 1.38
N LEU A 83 -9.77 9.58 2.02
CA LEU A 83 -9.81 10.77 2.86
C LEU A 83 -8.88 11.81 2.26
N GLN A 84 -9.40 13.01 2.02
CA GLN A 84 -8.58 14.12 1.56
C GLN A 84 -8.19 14.96 2.76
N MET A 85 -6.89 15.08 2.97
CA MET A 85 -6.39 15.91 4.06
C MET A 85 -6.20 17.32 3.53
N GLY A 86 -7.06 18.21 3.98
CA GLY A 86 -6.98 19.62 3.61
C GLY A 86 -5.82 20.30 4.30
N ILE A 87 -5.18 21.21 3.60
CA ILE A 87 -4.13 22.04 4.14
C ILE A 87 -4.61 23.49 4.15
#